data_b341840653a8687c4c95747c8a41ecb5
#
_entry.id   b341840653a8687c4c95747c8a41ecb5
#
_cell.length_a   1.000
_cell.length_b   1.000
_cell.length_c   1.000
_cell.angle_alpha   90.00
_cell.angle_beta   90.00
_cell.angle_gamma   90.00
#
_symmetry.space_group_name_H-M   'P 1'
#
loop_
_entity.id
_entity.type
_entity.pdbx_description
1 polymer ?
#
loop_
_entity_poly.entity_id
_entity_poly.type
_entity_poly.pdbx_seq_one_letter_code
_entity_poly.pdbx_strand_id
1 'polypeptide(L)'
;MFSSSVGVFQGDNLIPNLFNIFINDMTKLFDSSCCPVSLGSHLLNSLLYADDFLLLSESAEGLQNCMNKVYNYCLNWGLAINYNKSKVMIFNKSGRISRKFYINDKSIESVYQYKYLGVLFSLNGSFKRALVDLNARG
;
A
#
# COMPACT_ATOMS: atom_id res chain seq x y z
N MET A 1 -20.65 -4.58 30.19
CA MET A 1 -19.22 -4.29 30.29
C MET A 1 -18.49 -5.10 29.22
N PHE A 2 -18.11 -4.50 28.11
CA PHE A 2 -17.35 -5.18 27.07
C PHE A 2 -15.86 -5.06 27.44
N SER A 3 -15.21 -6.17 27.76
CA SER A 3 -13.75 -6.22 27.92
C SER A 3 -13.12 -6.49 26.57
N SER A 4 -12.50 -5.48 25.96
CA SER A 4 -11.61 -5.68 24.82
C SER A 4 -10.24 -6.02 25.36
N SER A 5 -9.76 -7.22 25.10
CA SER A 5 -8.42 -7.66 25.52
C SER A 5 -7.32 -7.22 24.56
N VAL A 6 -7.67 -6.84 23.33
CA VAL A 6 -6.75 -6.36 22.30
C VAL A 6 -7.51 -5.39 21.38
N GLY A 7 -6.89 -4.25 21.07
CA GLY A 7 -7.43 -3.24 20.16
C GLY A 7 -7.80 -1.92 20.87
N VAL A 8 -8.23 -0.98 20.05
CA VAL A 8 -8.57 0.39 20.48
C VAL A 8 -10.02 0.69 20.13
N PHE A 9 -10.69 1.55 20.91
CA PHE A 9 -12.08 1.92 20.66
C PHE A 9 -12.20 2.72 19.36
N GLN A 10 -13.05 2.25 18.45
CA GLN A 10 -13.35 2.95 17.21
C GLN A 10 -14.08 4.26 17.50
N GLY A 11 -13.52 5.40 17.03
CA GLY A 11 -14.13 6.73 17.22
C GLY A 11 -13.41 7.68 18.17
N ASP A 12 -12.32 7.27 18.82
CA ASP A 12 -11.49 8.16 19.61
C ASP A 12 -10.50 8.92 18.70
N ASN A 13 -10.41 10.23 18.86
CA ASN A 13 -9.53 11.10 18.07
C ASN A 13 -8.02 10.83 18.30
N LEU A 14 -7.65 10.16 19.39
CA LEU A 14 -6.26 9.81 19.69
C LEU A 14 -5.78 8.55 18.93
N ILE A 15 -6.71 7.68 18.55
CA ILE A 15 -6.39 6.37 17.97
C ILE A 15 -5.61 6.45 16.66
N PRO A 16 -5.99 7.29 15.68
CA PRO A 16 -5.22 7.42 14.43
C PRO A 16 -3.78 7.88 14.71
N ASN A 17 -3.59 8.78 15.68
CA ASN A 17 -2.26 9.28 16.04
C ASN A 17 -1.41 8.21 16.73
N LEU A 18 -1.99 7.44 17.65
CA LEU A 18 -1.32 6.34 18.32
C LEU A 18 -0.94 5.22 17.33
N PHE A 19 -1.83 4.91 16.40
CA PHE A 19 -1.53 3.93 15.35
C PHE A 19 -0.40 4.42 14.44
N ASN A 20 -0.42 5.68 14.02
CA ASN A 20 0.64 6.28 13.23
C ASN A 20 2.00 6.26 13.96
N ILE A 21 2.03 6.52 15.26
CA ILE A 21 3.25 6.40 16.08
C ILE A 21 3.72 4.95 16.12
N PHE A 22 2.79 4.01 16.30
CA PHE A 22 3.08 2.58 16.39
C PHE A 22 3.70 2.02 15.12
N ILE A 23 3.24 2.46 13.94
CA ILE A 23 3.75 1.97 12.64
C ILE A 23 4.80 2.89 12.01
N ASN A 24 5.19 3.98 12.69
CA ASN A 24 6.12 4.97 12.14
C ASN A 24 7.49 4.40 11.78
N ASP A 25 7.95 3.38 12.48
CA ASP A 25 9.23 2.71 12.20
C ASP A 25 9.16 1.75 11.00
N MET A 26 7.95 1.42 10.52
CA MET A 26 7.78 0.61 9.31
C MET A 26 8.45 1.24 8.09
N THR A 27 8.49 2.57 8.02
CA THR A 27 9.16 3.28 6.91
C THR A 27 10.68 3.06 6.89
N LYS A 28 11.28 2.69 8.02
CA LYS A 28 12.72 2.39 8.15
C LYS A 28 13.11 1.00 7.62
N LEU A 29 12.11 0.16 7.29
CA LEU A 29 12.35 -1.19 6.74
C LEU A 29 12.91 -1.15 5.32
N PHE A 30 12.67 -0.07 4.58
CA PHE A 30 12.96 -0.01 3.17
C PHE A 30 14.37 0.51 2.92
N ASP A 31 15.14 -0.28 2.20
CA ASP A 31 16.48 0.02 1.76
C ASP A 31 16.57 0.00 0.22
N SER A 32 17.77 0.10 -0.33
CA SER A 32 18.01 0.09 -1.77
C SER A 32 17.50 -1.16 -2.48
N SER A 33 17.36 -2.31 -1.79
CA SER A 33 16.81 -3.54 -2.37
C SER A 33 15.34 -3.43 -2.74
N CYS A 34 14.64 -2.43 -2.21
CA CYS A 34 13.25 -2.11 -2.51
C CYS A 34 13.08 -1.26 -3.78
N CYS A 35 14.17 -0.81 -4.40
CA CYS A 35 14.17 0.02 -5.61
C CYS A 35 13.19 1.21 -5.49
N PRO A 36 13.48 2.19 -4.64
CA PRO A 36 12.58 3.31 -4.38
C PRO A 36 12.28 4.12 -5.65
N VAL A 37 11.07 4.66 -5.72
CA VAL A 37 10.66 5.56 -6.79
C VAL A 37 11.24 6.95 -6.55
N SER A 38 11.85 7.53 -7.58
CA SER A 38 12.40 8.88 -7.53
C SER A 38 11.31 9.91 -7.81
N LEU A 39 11.12 10.84 -6.88
CA LEU A 39 10.22 11.98 -7.02
C LEU A 39 10.99 13.27 -6.75
N GLY A 40 11.52 13.88 -7.81
CA GLY A 40 12.45 15.01 -7.70
C GLY A 40 13.73 14.60 -6.96
N SER A 41 14.02 15.26 -5.84
CA SER A 41 15.17 14.95 -4.96
C SER A 41 14.88 13.86 -3.91
N HIS A 42 13.65 13.35 -3.85
CA HIS A 42 13.23 12.39 -2.81
C HIS A 42 13.07 10.99 -3.37
N LEU A 43 13.42 10.00 -2.55
CA LEU A 43 13.20 8.58 -2.83
C LEU A 43 12.04 8.08 -1.97
N LEU A 44 11.04 7.47 -2.61
CA LEU A 44 9.84 6.99 -1.96
C LEU A 44 9.65 5.48 -2.17
N ASN A 45 9.50 4.74 -1.08
CA ASN A 45 9.10 3.34 -1.09
C ASN A 45 7.68 3.12 -0.59
N SER A 46 7.16 4.04 0.20
CA SER A 46 5.85 3.87 0.83
C SER A 46 5.14 5.18 1.12
N LEU A 47 3.83 5.10 1.15
CA LEU A 47 2.94 6.13 1.69
C LEU A 47 1.98 5.47 2.67
N LEU A 48 1.73 6.15 3.78
CA LEU A 48 0.84 5.72 4.84
C LEU A 48 -0.31 6.71 4.98
N TYR A 49 -1.53 6.21 5.00
CA TYR A 49 -2.71 7.00 5.28
C TYR A 49 -3.69 6.17 6.12
N ALA A 50 -3.78 6.48 7.42
CA ALA A 50 -4.51 5.67 8.41
C ALA A 50 -4.07 4.18 8.33
N ASP A 51 -4.99 3.27 8.06
CA ASP A 51 -4.75 1.83 7.88
C ASP A 51 -4.39 1.44 6.45
N ASP A 52 -4.43 2.39 5.51
CA ASP A 52 -4.04 2.16 4.12
C ASP A 52 -2.53 2.35 3.94
N PHE A 53 -1.86 1.28 3.50
CA PHE A 53 -0.43 1.26 3.26
C PHE A 53 -0.13 1.03 1.77
N LEU A 54 0.47 2.02 1.13
CA LEU A 54 0.88 1.96 -0.27
C LEU A 54 2.37 1.71 -0.37
N LEU A 55 2.77 0.66 -1.09
CA LEU A 55 4.16 0.36 -1.44
C LEU A 55 4.46 0.83 -2.86
N LEU A 56 5.63 1.42 -3.05
CA LEU A 56 6.13 1.94 -4.32
C LEU A 56 7.49 1.35 -4.64
N SER A 57 7.70 0.93 -5.89
CA SER A 57 8.99 0.45 -6.36
C SER A 57 9.12 0.63 -7.87
N GLU A 58 10.32 0.94 -8.36
CA GLU A 58 10.62 1.03 -9.79
C GLU A 58 10.80 -0.35 -10.44
N SER A 59 10.91 -1.42 -9.65
CA SER A 59 11.07 -2.78 -10.17
C SER A 59 10.13 -3.79 -9.49
N ALA A 60 9.79 -4.83 -10.24
CA ALA A 60 8.97 -5.92 -9.71
C ALA A 60 9.66 -6.68 -8.57
N GLU A 61 10.99 -6.82 -8.64
CA GLU A 61 11.78 -7.45 -7.57
C GLU A 61 11.84 -6.57 -6.34
N GLY A 62 12.06 -5.28 -6.52
CA GLY A 62 12.02 -4.31 -5.43
C GLY A 62 10.68 -4.31 -4.72
N LEU A 63 9.55 -4.34 -5.46
CA LEU A 63 8.24 -4.43 -4.86
C LEU A 63 8.07 -5.74 -4.06
N GLN A 64 8.51 -6.87 -4.59
CA GLN A 64 8.45 -8.15 -3.86
C GLN A 64 9.30 -8.10 -2.57
N ASN A 65 10.47 -7.47 -2.60
CA ASN A 65 11.29 -7.27 -1.41
C ASN A 65 10.59 -6.40 -0.37
N CYS A 66 9.95 -5.30 -0.79
CA CYS A 66 9.14 -4.48 0.10
C CYS A 66 8.02 -5.30 0.76
N MET A 67 7.28 -6.08 -0.03
CA MET A 67 6.18 -6.91 0.47
C MET A 67 6.65 -7.94 1.50
N ASN A 68 7.81 -8.57 1.26
CA ASN A 68 8.41 -9.53 2.21
C ASN A 68 8.81 -8.84 3.53
N LYS A 69 9.39 -7.65 3.47
CA LYS A 69 9.76 -6.87 4.65
C LYS A 69 8.54 -6.46 5.47
N VAL A 70 7.49 -5.98 4.80
CA VAL A 70 6.22 -5.63 5.46
C VAL A 70 5.58 -6.86 6.11
N TYR A 71 5.59 -8.00 5.43
CA TYR A 71 5.06 -9.25 6.00
C TYR A 71 5.79 -9.62 7.30
N ASN A 72 7.12 -9.62 7.29
CA ASN A 72 7.92 -9.94 8.47
C ASN A 72 7.69 -8.93 9.61
N TYR A 73 7.55 -7.65 9.28
CA TYR A 73 7.17 -6.63 10.27
C TYR A 73 5.81 -6.92 10.88
N CYS A 74 4.81 -7.19 10.05
CA CYS A 74 3.46 -7.51 10.54
C CYS A 74 3.45 -8.74 11.46
N LEU A 75 4.23 -9.78 11.12
CA LEU A 75 4.38 -10.96 11.99
C LEU A 75 4.96 -10.60 13.35
N ASN A 76 6.03 -9.80 13.36
CA ASN A 76 6.72 -9.42 14.61
C ASN A 76 5.83 -8.58 15.54
N TRP A 77 4.94 -7.77 14.96
CA TRP A 77 4.08 -6.87 15.70
C TRP A 77 2.65 -7.39 15.88
N GLY A 78 2.34 -8.61 15.44
CA GLY A 78 1.00 -9.20 15.55
C GLY A 78 -0.06 -8.49 14.71
N LEU A 79 0.37 -7.82 13.60
CA LEU A 79 -0.53 -7.14 12.68
C LEU A 79 -1.04 -8.12 11.61
N ALA A 80 -2.32 -7.99 11.26
CA ALA A 80 -2.93 -8.81 10.22
C ALA A 80 -2.98 -8.07 8.88
N ILE A 81 -2.49 -8.72 7.82
CA ILE A 81 -2.61 -8.20 6.45
C ILE A 81 -3.93 -8.63 5.83
N ASN A 82 -4.70 -7.68 5.31
CA ASN A 82 -5.94 -7.99 4.58
C ASN A 82 -5.64 -8.33 3.12
N TYR A 83 -5.39 -9.61 2.84
CA TYR A 83 -5.07 -10.12 1.51
C TYR A 83 -6.15 -9.83 0.46
N ASN A 84 -7.42 -9.84 0.85
CA ASN A 84 -8.54 -9.63 -0.08
C ASN A 84 -8.60 -8.17 -0.59
N LYS A 85 -8.22 -7.22 0.27
CA LYS A 85 -8.14 -5.80 -0.08
C LYS A 85 -6.79 -5.41 -0.70
N SER A 86 -5.74 -6.20 -0.46
CA SER A 86 -4.41 -5.93 -1.02
C SER A 86 -4.39 -6.19 -2.52
N LYS A 87 -3.88 -5.25 -3.29
CA LYS A 87 -3.80 -5.32 -4.76
C LYS A 87 -2.43 -4.83 -5.23
N VAL A 88 -1.98 -5.33 -6.36
CA VAL A 88 -0.79 -4.83 -7.05
C VAL A 88 -1.20 -4.17 -8.36
N MET A 89 -0.60 -3.04 -8.66
CA MET A 89 -0.74 -2.38 -9.96
C MET A 89 0.64 -2.16 -10.56
N ILE A 90 0.81 -2.55 -11.83
CA ILE A 90 2.06 -2.40 -12.57
C ILE A 90 1.86 -1.34 -13.63
N PHE A 91 2.47 -0.17 -13.46
CA PHE A 91 2.45 0.88 -14.48
C PHE A 91 3.46 0.55 -15.58
N ASN A 92 2.96 0.19 -16.76
CA ASN A 92 3.81 -0.04 -17.92
C ASN A 92 3.13 0.39 -19.23
N LYS A 93 3.94 0.66 -20.26
CA LYS A 93 3.45 1.09 -21.56
C LYS A 93 2.72 -0.03 -22.33
N SER A 94 3.02 -1.29 -22.03
CA SER A 94 2.44 -2.44 -22.74
C SER A 94 1.04 -2.82 -22.26
N GLY A 95 0.64 -2.32 -21.09
CA GLY A 95 -0.66 -2.65 -20.50
C GLY A 95 -0.80 -4.12 -20.09
N ARG A 96 0.31 -4.87 -19.97
CA ARG A 96 0.29 -6.31 -19.65
C ARG A 96 0.76 -6.55 -18.23
N ILE A 97 0.04 -7.40 -17.51
CA ILE A 97 0.46 -7.94 -16.21
C ILE A 97 1.27 -9.20 -16.49
N SER A 98 2.59 -9.10 -16.31
CA SER A 98 3.53 -10.17 -16.66
C SER A 98 4.07 -10.96 -15.47
N ARG A 99 3.81 -10.54 -14.23
CA ARG A 99 4.37 -11.14 -13.02
C ARG A 99 3.32 -11.32 -11.92
N LYS A 100 3.45 -12.40 -11.17
CA LYS A 100 2.69 -12.63 -9.93
C LYS A 100 3.51 -12.16 -8.73
N PHE A 101 2.81 -11.60 -7.75
CA PHE A 101 3.38 -11.15 -6.48
C PHE A 101 2.79 -11.95 -5.34
N TYR A 102 3.56 -12.12 -4.28
CA TYR A 102 3.19 -12.94 -3.15
C TYR A 102 3.46 -12.21 -1.83
N ILE A 103 2.58 -12.40 -0.87
CA ILE A 103 2.86 -12.10 0.54
C ILE A 103 2.83 -13.43 1.26
N ASN A 104 4.00 -13.88 1.76
CA ASN A 104 4.22 -15.26 2.13
C ASN A 104 3.83 -16.19 0.96
N ASP A 105 3.04 -17.22 1.20
CA ASP A 105 2.58 -18.19 0.18
C ASP A 105 1.31 -17.77 -0.57
N LYS A 106 0.73 -16.61 -0.25
CA LYS A 106 -0.50 -16.11 -0.86
C LYS A 106 -0.21 -15.17 -2.00
N SER A 107 -0.74 -15.48 -3.20
CA SER A 107 -0.64 -14.57 -4.34
C SER A 107 -1.53 -13.35 -4.13
N ILE A 108 -1.00 -12.18 -4.48
CA ILE A 108 -1.74 -10.92 -4.47
C ILE A 108 -2.25 -10.65 -5.88
N GLU A 109 -3.53 -10.30 -5.97
CA GLU A 109 -4.17 -9.98 -7.23
C GLU A 109 -3.56 -8.75 -7.87
N SER A 110 -3.21 -8.86 -9.15
CA SER A 110 -2.77 -7.74 -9.96
C SER A 110 -3.96 -7.15 -10.72
N VAL A 111 -4.14 -5.83 -10.62
CA VAL A 111 -5.30 -5.13 -11.16
C VAL A 111 -4.90 -4.10 -12.22
N TYR A 112 -5.80 -3.85 -13.17
CA TYR A 112 -5.63 -2.84 -14.23
C TYR A 112 -6.08 -1.44 -13.80
N GLN A 113 -6.94 -1.39 -12.78
CA GLN A 113 -7.46 -0.16 -12.19
C GLN A 113 -7.61 -0.34 -10.69
N TYR A 114 -7.33 0.70 -9.95
CA TYR A 114 -7.52 0.72 -8.50
C TYR A 114 -7.92 2.11 -8.02
N LYS A 115 -8.90 2.17 -7.12
CA LYS A 115 -9.32 3.42 -6.49
C LYS A 115 -8.62 3.56 -5.13
N TYR A 116 -7.74 4.54 -5.02
CA TYR A 116 -7.02 4.86 -3.80
C TYR A 116 -7.35 6.28 -3.34
N LEU A 117 -7.82 6.44 -2.12
CA LEU A 117 -8.23 7.73 -1.52
C LEU A 117 -9.17 8.55 -2.42
N GLY A 118 -10.11 7.87 -3.09
CA GLY A 118 -11.08 8.52 -3.99
C GLY A 118 -10.58 8.76 -5.42
N VAL A 119 -9.28 8.60 -5.69
CA VAL A 119 -8.69 8.76 -7.02
C VAL A 119 -8.59 7.41 -7.74
N LEU A 120 -9.07 7.35 -8.98
CA LEU A 120 -8.96 6.15 -9.82
C LEU A 120 -7.64 6.16 -10.59
N PHE A 121 -6.80 5.20 -10.29
CA PHE A 121 -5.56 4.93 -11.03
C PHE A 121 -5.80 3.87 -12.10
N SER A 122 -5.13 4.00 -13.23
CA SER A 122 -5.14 3.03 -14.31
C SER A 122 -3.72 2.68 -14.75
N LEU A 123 -3.54 1.46 -15.24
CA LEU A 123 -2.27 0.85 -15.60
C LEU A 123 -1.43 1.67 -16.61
N ASN A 124 -2.08 2.40 -17.50
CA ASN A 124 -1.43 3.28 -18.50
C ASN A 124 -1.06 4.68 -17.96
N GLY A 125 -1.22 4.91 -16.66
CA GLY A 125 -0.95 6.20 -16.03
C GLY A 125 -1.90 7.33 -16.43
N SER A 126 -3.03 7.01 -17.10
CA SER A 126 -3.98 8.02 -17.53
C SER A 126 -4.90 8.45 -16.38
N PHE A 127 -4.92 9.74 -16.07
CA PHE A 127 -5.83 10.36 -15.09
C PHE A 127 -7.17 10.79 -15.70
N LYS A 128 -7.44 10.54 -16.99
CA LYS A 128 -8.68 10.97 -17.66
C LYS A 128 -9.94 10.46 -16.96
N ARG A 129 -9.93 9.21 -16.48
CA ARG A 129 -11.07 8.63 -15.74
C ARG A 129 -11.21 9.20 -14.34
N ALA A 130 -10.10 9.51 -13.68
CA ALA A 130 -10.11 10.16 -12.37
C ALA A 130 -10.77 11.55 -12.44
N LEU A 131 -10.49 12.33 -13.49
CA LEU A 131 -11.10 13.63 -13.74
C LEU A 131 -12.61 13.52 -14.01
N VAL A 132 -13.04 12.50 -14.76
CA VAL A 132 -14.49 12.26 -15.03
C VAL A 132 -15.23 11.93 -13.74
N ASP A 133 -14.63 11.10 -12.87
CA ASP A 133 -15.24 10.71 -11.58
C ASP A 133 -15.35 11.90 -10.60
N LEU A 134 -14.40 12.84 -10.65
CA LEU A 134 -14.42 14.06 -9.85
C LEU A 134 -15.47 15.05 -10.37
N ASN A 135 -15.60 15.21 -11.68
CA ASN A 135 -16.58 16.09 -12.31
C ASN A 135 -18.03 15.57 -12.19
N ALA A 136 -18.22 14.25 -12.02
CA ALA A 136 -19.55 13.66 -11.83
C ALA A 136 -20.09 13.82 -10.39
N ARG A 137 -19.26 14.30 -9.46
CA ARG A 137 -19.61 14.50 -8.04
C ARG A 137 -19.80 15.97 -7.64
N GLY A 138 -19.54 16.91 -8.55
CA GLY A 138 -19.82 18.34 -8.41
C GLY A 138 -21.12 18.67 -9.08
#